data_88531b3a1c1c7437f8a50f9c79fc8081
#
_entry.id   88531b3a1c1c7437f8a50f9c79fc8081
#
_cell.length_a   1.000
_cell.length_b   1.000
_cell.length_c   1.000
_cell.angle_alpha   90.00
_cell.angle_beta   90.00
_cell.angle_gamma   90.00
#
_symmetry.space_group_name_H-M   'P 1'
#
loop_
_entity.id
_entity.type
_entity.pdbx_description
1 polymer ?
#
loop_
_entity_poly.entity_id
_entity_poly.type
_entity_poly.pdbx_seq_one_letter_code
_entity_poly.pdbx_strand_id
1 'polypeptide(L)'
;HSIFWNKVRDLGAVFEAFGYLEDSEDIFFLHRYEVHQALYDMLTGWATTNPARGGYWRDEIEVRKRILDRLRSWAPPPALGEPPEVVTEAATVMLWGITTDMVEQWLNAQDGQGEDGASNGELHGFAASPGVAEGLARVITSPDQLDSVRSGEILVCPITAPSWAPVFSRIQGAVSDIGGIMSHAAIVSREYGLPAVVGTGFGTKRIQDGQRVRVDGNSGVVTVLDT
;
A
#
# COMPACT_ATOMS: atom_id res chain seq x y z
N HIS A 1 -18.44 5.88 -7.54
CA HIS A 1 -17.81 5.30 -6.33
C HIS A 1 -18.07 6.15 -5.09
N SER A 2 -17.76 7.44 -5.07
CA SER A 2 -17.93 8.31 -3.89
C SER A 2 -19.38 8.38 -3.39
N ILE A 3 -20.36 8.49 -4.28
CA ILE A 3 -21.79 8.52 -3.93
C ILE A 3 -22.20 7.25 -3.18
N PHE A 4 -21.76 6.07 -3.64
CA PHE A 4 -22.06 4.80 -2.99
C PHE A 4 -21.50 4.75 -1.57
N TRP A 5 -20.21 5.07 -1.40
CA TRP A 5 -19.55 5.02 -0.09
C TRP A 5 -20.12 6.06 0.89
N ASN A 6 -20.52 7.24 0.40
CA ASN A 6 -21.21 8.22 1.25
C ASN A 6 -22.56 7.70 1.74
N LYS A 7 -23.31 6.96 0.89
CA LYS A 7 -24.56 6.33 1.32
C LYS A 7 -24.35 5.22 2.35
N VAL A 8 -23.23 4.50 2.28
CA VAL A 8 -22.85 3.52 3.31
C VAL A 8 -22.55 4.25 4.63
N ARG A 9 -21.85 5.39 4.60
CA ARG A 9 -21.60 6.23 5.78
C ARG A 9 -22.89 6.81 6.37
N ASP A 10 -23.81 7.28 5.53
CA ASP A 10 -25.12 7.74 5.97
C ASP A 10 -25.85 6.63 6.78
N LEU A 11 -25.77 5.38 6.29
CA LEU A 11 -26.33 4.24 7.01
C LEU A 11 -25.57 3.94 8.30
N GLY A 12 -24.23 4.07 8.30
CA GLY A 12 -23.41 3.96 9.50
C GLY A 12 -23.84 4.95 10.58
N ALA A 13 -24.10 6.21 10.22
CA ALA A 13 -24.60 7.22 11.14
C ALA A 13 -25.97 6.88 11.74
N VAL A 14 -26.83 6.21 10.96
CA VAL A 14 -28.11 5.70 11.50
C VAL A 14 -27.86 4.60 12.53
N PHE A 15 -26.98 3.64 12.25
CA PHE A 15 -26.64 2.59 13.21
C PHE A 15 -26.00 3.14 14.50
N GLU A 16 -25.14 4.14 14.39
CA GLU A 16 -24.53 4.85 15.52
C GLU A 16 -25.62 5.53 16.38
N ALA A 17 -26.53 6.28 15.75
CA ALA A 17 -27.63 6.96 16.43
C ALA A 17 -28.55 6.00 17.21
N PHE A 18 -28.68 4.76 16.77
CA PHE A 18 -29.45 3.71 17.45
C PHE A 18 -28.60 2.83 18.39
N GLY A 19 -27.31 3.14 18.57
CA GLY A 19 -26.41 2.44 19.49
C GLY A 19 -25.97 1.04 19.02
N TYR A 20 -26.08 0.76 17.73
CA TYR A 20 -25.59 -0.48 17.09
C TYR A 20 -24.13 -0.40 16.70
N LEU A 21 -23.62 0.80 16.45
CA LEU A 21 -22.20 1.10 16.23
C LEU A 21 -21.75 2.14 17.26
N GLU A 22 -20.45 2.18 17.55
CA GLU A 22 -19.84 3.24 18.35
C GLU A 22 -19.45 4.46 17.52
N ASP A 23 -19.06 4.22 16.25
CA ASP A 23 -18.71 5.21 15.25
C ASP A 23 -19.37 4.83 13.92
N SER A 24 -19.78 5.82 13.13
CA SER A 24 -20.39 5.61 11.81
C SER A 24 -19.49 4.88 10.81
N GLU A 25 -18.17 5.07 10.89
CA GLU A 25 -17.19 4.36 10.05
C GLU A 25 -17.07 2.88 10.43
N ASP A 26 -17.55 2.47 11.58
CA ASP A 26 -17.57 1.07 12.01
C ASP A 26 -18.41 0.16 11.09
N ILE A 27 -19.29 0.74 10.30
CA ILE A 27 -20.06 0.02 9.29
C ILE A 27 -19.14 -0.72 8.29
N PHE A 28 -17.92 -0.23 8.06
CA PHE A 28 -16.95 -0.85 7.16
C PHE A 28 -16.29 -2.12 7.75
N PHE A 29 -16.50 -2.40 9.02
CA PHE A 29 -16.13 -3.68 9.64
C PHE A 29 -17.20 -4.75 9.52
N LEU A 30 -18.39 -4.42 9.01
CA LEU A 30 -19.43 -5.39 8.71
C LEU A 30 -19.28 -5.95 7.29
N HIS A 31 -19.47 -7.25 7.12
CA HIS A 31 -19.60 -7.81 5.79
C HIS A 31 -20.90 -7.33 5.13
N ARG A 32 -20.92 -7.25 3.80
CA ARG A 32 -22.07 -6.73 3.04
C ARG A 32 -23.41 -7.39 3.38
N TYR A 33 -23.41 -8.67 3.71
CA TYR A 33 -24.62 -9.43 4.09
C TYR A 33 -24.97 -9.24 5.56
N GLU A 34 -24.02 -8.89 6.43
CA GLU A 34 -24.27 -8.58 7.84
C GLU A 34 -24.95 -7.22 8.00
N VAL A 35 -24.69 -6.27 7.11
CA VAL A 35 -25.37 -4.96 7.12
C VAL A 35 -26.87 -5.13 7.04
N HIS A 36 -27.36 -6.05 6.17
CA HIS A 36 -28.78 -6.35 6.09
C HIS A 36 -29.30 -6.98 7.38
N GLN A 37 -28.57 -7.91 7.99
CA GLN A 37 -28.97 -8.53 9.25
C GLN A 37 -28.98 -7.53 10.41
N ALA A 38 -27.95 -6.68 10.52
CA ALA A 38 -27.89 -5.63 11.53
C ALA A 38 -29.04 -4.62 11.39
N LEU A 39 -29.40 -4.25 10.15
CA LEU A 39 -30.56 -3.41 9.87
C LEU A 39 -31.87 -4.08 10.30
N TYR A 40 -32.04 -5.37 9.99
CA TYR A 40 -33.19 -6.13 10.44
C TYR A 40 -33.28 -6.19 11.98
N ASP A 41 -32.16 -6.48 12.64
CA ASP A 41 -32.08 -6.51 14.11
C ASP A 41 -32.44 -5.16 14.72
N MET A 42 -31.97 -4.05 14.11
CA MET A 42 -32.28 -2.70 14.54
C MET A 42 -33.79 -2.38 14.39
N LEU A 43 -34.37 -2.71 13.23
CA LEU A 43 -35.78 -2.41 12.94
C LEU A 43 -36.75 -3.28 13.75
N THR A 44 -36.34 -4.48 14.16
CA THR A 44 -37.19 -5.43 14.89
C THR A 44 -36.85 -5.49 16.39
N GLY A 45 -35.77 -4.89 16.83
CA GLY A 45 -35.28 -4.94 18.22
C GLY A 45 -36.31 -4.50 19.26
N TRP A 46 -37.14 -3.53 18.93
CA TRP A 46 -38.26 -3.07 19.80
C TRP A 46 -39.34 -4.15 19.99
N ALA A 47 -39.54 -5.01 18.99
CA ALA A 47 -40.56 -6.06 19.05
C ALA A 47 -40.09 -7.32 19.79
N THR A 48 -38.78 -7.55 19.84
CA THR A 48 -38.19 -8.79 20.40
C THR A 48 -37.69 -8.62 21.84
N THR A 49 -37.77 -7.41 22.42
CA THR A 49 -37.28 -7.07 23.77
C THR A 49 -35.85 -7.55 24.05
N ASN A 50 -35.04 -7.73 23.02
CA ASN A 50 -33.68 -8.22 23.14
C ASN A 50 -32.65 -7.09 22.87
N PRO A 51 -32.27 -6.29 23.90
CA PRO A 51 -31.24 -5.26 23.75
C PRO A 51 -29.85 -5.83 23.47
N ALA A 52 -29.66 -7.15 23.59
CA ALA A 52 -28.37 -7.81 23.39
C ALA A 52 -27.88 -7.79 21.93
N ARG A 53 -28.76 -7.56 20.96
CA ARG A 53 -28.38 -7.57 19.53
C ARG A 53 -27.48 -6.40 19.14
N GLY A 54 -27.71 -5.21 19.69
CA GLY A 54 -26.79 -4.08 19.47
C GLY A 54 -25.41 -4.33 20.06
N GLY A 55 -25.34 -4.96 21.24
CA GLY A 55 -24.08 -5.39 21.85
C GLY A 55 -23.31 -6.40 20.98
N TYR A 56 -24.02 -7.39 20.42
CA TYR A 56 -23.41 -8.39 19.53
C TYR A 56 -22.63 -7.75 18.36
N TRP A 57 -23.23 -6.80 17.66
CA TRP A 57 -22.56 -6.17 16.51
C TRP A 57 -21.35 -5.33 16.94
N ARG A 58 -21.41 -4.64 18.06
CA ARG A 58 -20.27 -3.89 18.61
C ARG A 58 -19.14 -4.83 19.00
N ASP A 59 -19.45 -5.93 19.69
CA ASP A 59 -18.43 -6.92 20.10
C ASP A 59 -17.73 -7.55 18.89
N GLU A 60 -18.49 -7.90 17.84
CA GLU A 60 -17.94 -8.42 16.58
C GLU A 60 -17.00 -7.42 15.90
N ILE A 61 -17.39 -6.16 15.85
CA ILE A 61 -16.58 -5.08 15.28
C ILE A 61 -15.28 -4.90 16.07
N GLU A 62 -15.35 -4.88 17.39
CA GLU A 62 -14.18 -4.76 18.25
C GLU A 62 -13.20 -5.93 18.09
N VAL A 63 -13.71 -7.14 17.91
CA VAL A 63 -12.88 -8.30 17.56
C VAL A 63 -12.16 -8.06 16.22
N ARG A 64 -12.87 -7.55 15.20
CA ARG A 64 -12.31 -7.31 13.86
C ARG A 64 -11.29 -6.18 13.86
N LYS A 65 -11.54 -5.09 14.61
CA LYS A 65 -10.57 -4.00 14.82
C LYS A 65 -9.27 -4.54 15.42
N ARG A 66 -9.36 -5.35 16.48
CA ARG A 66 -8.17 -5.97 17.12
C ARG A 66 -7.43 -6.92 16.18
N ILE A 67 -8.15 -7.70 15.37
CA ILE A 67 -7.54 -8.55 14.34
C ILE A 67 -6.79 -7.70 13.32
N LEU A 68 -7.43 -6.65 12.80
CA LEU A 68 -6.82 -5.76 11.82
C LEU A 68 -5.57 -5.07 12.38
N ASP A 69 -5.64 -4.56 13.60
CA ASP A 69 -4.48 -3.92 14.25
C ASP A 69 -3.31 -4.89 14.42
N ARG A 70 -3.61 -6.13 14.78
CA ARG A 70 -2.58 -7.18 14.87
C ARG A 70 -2.01 -7.53 13.49
N LEU A 71 -2.84 -7.57 12.45
CA LEU A 71 -2.39 -7.85 11.08
C LEU A 71 -1.55 -6.70 10.50
N ARG A 72 -1.79 -5.45 10.90
CA ARG A 72 -0.97 -4.31 10.47
C ARG A 72 0.49 -4.41 10.91
N SER A 73 0.75 -5.06 12.03
CA SER A 73 2.11 -5.30 12.53
C SER A 73 2.75 -6.58 11.97
N TRP A 74 2.00 -7.38 11.23
CA TRP A 74 2.48 -8.64 10.68
C TRP A 74 2.90 -8.45 9.22
N ALA A 75 4.15 -8.81 8.93
CA ALA A 75 4.63 -8.90 7.56
C ALA A 75 4.47 -10.36 7.09
N PRO A 76 3.63 -10.65 6.09
CA PRO A 76 3.50 -11.98 5.55
C PRO A 76 4.81 -12.44 4.91
N PRO A 77 5.08 -13.76 4.87
CA PRO A 77 6.20 -14.26 4.08
C PRO A 77 6.01 -13.88 2.61
N PRO A 78 7.09 -13.63 1.86
CA PRO A 78 7.01 -13.22 0.45
C PRO A 78 6.38 -14.28 -0.47
N ALA A 79 6.39 -15.54 -0.05
CA ALA A 79 5.76 -16.63 -0.78
C ALA A 79 5.01 -17.56 0.18
N LEU A 80 3.90 -18.16 -0.28
CA LEU A 80 3.20 -19.25 0.37
C LEU A 80 3.49 -20.54 -0.40
N GLY A 81 4.11 -21.52 0.28
CA GLY A 81 4.56 -22.77 -0.32
C GLY A 81 5.96 -22.66 -0.95
N GLU A 82 6.32 -23.67 -1.73
CA GLU A 82 7.61 -23.67 -2.45
C GLU A 82 7.57 -22.61 -3.56
N PRO A 83 8.57 -21.70 -3.61
CA PRO A 83 8.63 -20.71 -4.69
C PRO A 83 8.90 -21.42 -6.03
N PRO A 84 8.40 -20.88 -7.14
CA PRO A 84 8.69 -21.44 -8.46
C PRO A 84 10.18 -21.26 -8.78
N GLU A 85 10.79 -22.25 -9.43
CA GLU A 85 12.18 -22.16 -9.90
C GLU A 85 12.37 -21.00 -10.89
N VAL A 86 11.34 -20.69 -11.68
CA VAL A 86 11.37 -19.59 -12.64
C VAL A 86 10.00 -18.91 -12.67
N VAL A 87 10.00 -17.59 -12.56
CA VAL A 87 8.79 -16.77 -12.74
C VAL A 87 8.59 -16.49 -14.22
N THR A 88 7.62 -17.13 -14.85
CA THR A 88 7.34 -17.02 -16.29
C THR A 88 6.04 -16.28 -16.62
N GLU A 89 5.21 -16.00 -15.62
CA GLU A 89 3.90 -15.40 -15.83
C GLU A 89 4.05 -13.90 -16.14
N ALA A 90 3.73 -13.54 -17.40
CA ALA A 90 3.99 -12.21 -17.93
C ALA A 90 3.24 -11.09 -17.18
N ALA A 91 2.02 -11.32 -16.71
CA ALA A 91 1.28 -10.31 -15.97
C ALA A 91 1.91 -10.07 -14.60
N THR A 92 2.40 -11.09 -13.93
CA THR A 92 3.13 -10.99 -12.67
C THR A 92 4.38 -10.12 -12.82
N VAL A 93 5.17 -10.35 -13.86
CA VAL A 93 6.38 -9.57 -14.14
C VAL A 93 6.02 -8.13 -14.54
N MET A 94 5.08 -7.95 -15.47
CA MET A 94 4.78 -6.61 -16.03
C MET A 94 4.01 -5.69 -15.05
N LEU A 95 3.09 -6.24 -14.26
CA LEU A 95 2.28 -5.46 -13.32
C LEU A 95 2.96 -5.31 -11.95
N TRP A 96 3.48 -6.41 -11.42
CA TRP A 96 4.01 -6.45 -10.06
C TRP A 96 5.53 -6.33 -10.00
N GLY A 97 6.21 -6.56 -11.12
CA GLY A 97 7.68 -6.54 -11.19
C GLY A 97 8.32 -7.72 -10.45
N ILE A 98 7.56 -8.79 -10.21
CA ILE A 98 8.08 -9.99 -9.54
C ILE A 98 8.81 -10.84 -10.56
N THR A 99 10.14 -10.90 -10.45
CA THR A 99 11.03 -11.72 -11.26
C THR A 99 11.62 -12.86 -10.44
N THR A 100 12.23 -13.83 -11.10
CA THR A 100 12.97 -14.93 -10.43
C THR A 100 14.03 -14.36 -9.48
N ASP A 101 14.85 -13.43 -9.98
CA ASP A 101 15.91 -12.79 -9.18
C ASP A 101 15.38 -12.09 -7.94
N MET A 102 14.21 -11.44 -8.05
CA MET A 102 13.56 -10.77 -6.91
C MET A 102 13.08 -11.78 -5.87
N VAL A 103 12.50 -12.89 -6.30
CA VAL A 103 12.08 -13.97 -5.41
C VAL A 103 13.28 -14.55 -4.66
N GLU A 104 14.38 -14.82 -5.37
CA GLU A 104 15.63 -15.29 -4.77
C GLU A 104 16.19 -14.30 -3.74
N GLN A 105 16.20 -13.00 -4.06
CA GLN A 105 16.64 -11.96 -3.12
C GLN A 105 15.76 -11.93 -1.84
N TRP A 106 14.44 -12.06 -1.98
CA TRP A 106 13.55 -12.09 -0.83
C TRP A 106 13.76 -13.31 0.06
N LEU A 107 13.99 -14.49 -0.54
CA LEU A 107 14.23 -15.72 0.21
C LEU A 107 15.56 -15.64 0.97
N ASN A 108 16.63 -15.20 0.27
CA ASN A 108 17.94 -15.02 0.89
C ASN A 108 17.93 -14.00 2.02
N ALA A 109 17.14 -12.93 1.90
CA ALA A 109 16.98 -11.92 2.94
C ALA A 109 16.25 -12.46 4.18
N GLN A 110 15.38 -13.45 4.04
CA GLN A 110 14.71 -14.11 5.19
C GLN A 110 15.64 -15.03 5.96
N ASP A 111 16.52 -15.74 5.26
CA ASP A 111 17.46 -16.69 5.87
C ASP A 111 18.66 -16.02 6.56
N GLY A 112 18.71 -14.69 6.58
CA GLY A 112 19.80 -13.91 7.14
C GLY A 112 21.13 -14.08 6.40
N GLN A 113 21.11 -14.70 5.22
CA GLN A 113 22.26 -14.92 4.34
C GLN A 113 22.33 -13.90 3.19
N GLY A 114 21.33 -13.02 3.09
CA GLY A 114 21.35 -11.97 2.08
C GLY A 114 22.36 -10.89 2.51
N GLU A 115 23.54 -10.88 1.93
CA GLU A 115 24.21 -9.62 1.68
C GLU A 115 23.16 -8.76 0.95
N ASP A 116 22.76 -7.67 1.56
CA ASP A 116 21.89 -6.71 0.92
C ASP A 116 22.41 -6.48 -0.49
N GLY A 117 21.68 -6.88 -1.54
CA GLY A 117 22.10 -6.88 -2.95
C GLY A 117 22.42 -5.50 -3.54
N ALA A 118 23.06 -4.65 -2.77
CA ALA A 118 23.64 -3.39 -3.19
C ALA A 118 25.14 -3.41 -2.88
N SER A 119 25.92 -3.72 -3.86
CA SER A 119 27.27 -3.20 -3.91
C SER A 119 27.20 -1.69 -4.14
N ASN A 120 27.76 -0.90 -3.24
CA ASN A 120 27.97 0.56 -3.37
C ASN A 120 26.75 1.51 -3.27
N GLY A 121 25.72 1.22 -2.47
CA GLY A 121 24.60 2.18 -2.26
C GLY A 121 23.66 2.33 -3.46
N GLU A 122 23.70 1.42 -4.42
CA GLU A 122 22.83 1.39 -5.59
C GLU A 122 21.70 0.37 -5.41
N LEU A 123 20.49 0.74 -5.86
CA LEU A 123 19.32 -0.12 -5.97
C LEU A 123 18.97 -0.26 -7.44
N HIS A 124 18.64 -1.47 -7.86
CA HIS A 124 18.23 -1.77 -9.21
C HIS A 124 16.74 -2.11 -9.28
N GLY A 125 16.08 -1.67 -10.35
CA GLY A 125 14.68 -1.94 -10.63
C GLY A 125 14.38 -1.78 -12.11
N PHE A 126 13.10 -1.76 -12.46
CA PHE A 126 12.68 -1.51 -13.83
C PHE A 126 12.77 -0.01 -14.15
N ALA A 127 13.37 0.33 -15.29
CA ALA A 127 13.34 1.65 -15.91
C ALA A 127 11.88 1.97 -16.32
N ALA A 128 11.13 2.61 -15.43
CA ALA A 128 9.68 2.76 -15.56
C ALA A 128 9.28 4.02 -16.33
N SER A 129 9.99 5.11 -16.13
CA SER A 129 9.80 6.38 -16.82
C SER A 129 11.15 7.08 -17.02
N PRO A 130 11.47 7.53 -18.24
CA PRO A 130 12.80 8.03 -18.57
C PRO A 130 13.13 9.35 -17.88
N GLY A 131 14.44 9.64 -17.80
CA GLY A 131 14.99 10.86 -17.21
C GLY A 131 15.83 10.57 -15.99
N VAL A 132 16.40 11.66 -15.43
CA VAL A 132 17.20 11.62 -14.20
C VAL A 132 16.72 12.72 -13.27
N ALA A 133 16.52 12.39 -12.01
CA ALA A 133 16.18 13.36 -10.96
C ALA A 133 17.03 13.13 -9.73
N GLU A 134 17.38 14.22 -9.05
CA GLU A 134 18.07 14.18 -7.76
C GLU A 134 17.28 15.00 -6.73
N GLY A 135 17.08 14.48 -5.55
CA GLY A 135 16.34 15.18 -4.51
C GLY A 135 16.39 14.46 -3.18
N LEU A 136 15.72 15.05 -2.20
CA LEU A 136 15.53 14.42 -0.90
C LEU A 136 14.47 13.35 -1.00
N ALA A 137 14.76 12.17 -0.51
CA ALA A 137 13.82 11.07 -0.44
C ALA A 137 12.72 11.38 0.59
N ARG A 138 11.48 11.13 0.21
CA ARG A 138 10.32 11.08 1.09
C ARG A 138 9.81 9.64 1.12
N VAL A 139 10.07 8.95 2.24
CA VAL A 139 9.65 7.56 2.40
C VAL A 139 8.23 7.52 2.94
N ILE A 140 7.31 7.01 2.13
CA ILE A 140 5.88 6.91 2.43
C ILE A 140 5.46 5.45 2.43
N THR A 141 5.06 4.94 3.58
CA THR A 141 4.63 3.55 3.75
C THR A 141 3.12 3.39 3.91
N SER A 142 2.41 4.51 4.19
CA SER A 142 0.95 4.53 4.37
C SER A 142 0.34 5.74 3.64
N PRO A 143 -0.88 5.60 3.09
CA PRO A 143 -1.60 6.72 2.47
C PRO A 143 -1.79 7.94 3.37
N ASP A 144 -1.88 7.75 4.68
CA ASP A 144 -2.06 8.83 5.66
C ASP A 144 -0.87 9.79 5.71
N GLN A 145 0.29 9.38 5.21
CA GLN A 145 1.52 10.17 5.18
C GLN A 145 1.65 11.04 3.91
N LEU A 146 0.74 10.89 2.92
CA LEU A 146 0.86 11.57 1.61
C LEU A 146 0.89 13.09 1.71
N ASP A 147 0.25 13.66 2.72
CA ASP A 147 0.26 15.12 2.96
C ASP A 147 1.63 15.65 3.39
N SER A 148 2.52 14.79 3.88
CA SER A 148 3.88 15.15 4.25
C SER A 148 4.82 15.37 3.06
N VAL A 149 4.45 14.89 1.86
CA VAL A 149 5.27 15.00 0.64
C VAL A 149 5.35 16.46 0.19
N ARG A 150 6.57 16.97 0.03
CA ARG A 150 6.85 18.34 -0.38
C ARG A 150 7.21 18.41 -1.85
N SER A 151 7.10 19.62 -2.41
CA SER A 151 7.49 19.87 -3.81
C SER A 151 8.99 19.64 -4.01
N GLY A 152 9.34 18.92 -5.07
CA GLY A 152 10.73 18.65 -5.44
C GLY A 152 11.37 17.46 -4.68
N GLU A 153 10.62 16.72 -3.88
CA GLU A 153 11.11 15.48 -3.25
C GLU A 153 11.03 14.29 -4.21
N ILE A 154 11.77 13.24 -3.90
CA ILE A 154 11.70 11.92 -4.54
C ILE A 154 10.80 11.04 -3.67
N LEU A 155 9.69 10.58 -4.22
CA LEU A 155 8.81 9.64 -3.54
C LEU A 155 9.45 8.25 -3.49
N VAL A 156 9.55 7.68 -2.30
CA VAL A 156 9.99 6.29 -2.08
C VAL A 156 8.88 5.55 -1.34
N CYS A 157 8.36 4.48 -1.91
CA CYS A 157 7.19 3.79 -1.34
C CYS A 157 7.17 2.29 -1.66
N PRO A 158 6.44 1.47 -0.88
CA PRO A 158 6.30 0.05 -1.19
C PRO A 158 5.58 -0.19 -2.51
N ILE A 159 4.46 0.50 -2.71
CA ILE A 159 3.59 0.43 -3.88
C ILE A 159 2.71 1.68 -3.93
N THR A 160 2.24 2.08 -5.09
CA THR A 160 1.29 3.18 -5.24
C THR A 160 -0.10 2.67 -5.62
N ALA A 161 -1.12 3.46 -5.29
CA ALA A 161 -2.51 3.25 -5.68
C ALA A 161 -3.07 4.49 -6.40
N PRO A 162 -4.19 4.40 -7.12
CA PRO A 162 -4.79 5.53 -7.83
C PRO A 162 -5.05 6.76 -6.96
N SER A 163 -5.32 6.58 -5.66
CA SER A 163 -5.48 7.67 -4.70
C SER A 163 -4.21 8.52 -4.48
N TRP A 164 -3.04 8.02 -4.89
CA TRP A 164 -1.77 8.71 -4.78
C TRP A 164 -1.49 9.68 -5.96
N ALA A 165 -2.27 9.64 -7.02
CA ALA A 165 -2.05 10.46 -8.21
C ALA A 165 -1.80 11.95 -7.93
N PRO A 166 -2.48 12.64 -6.97
CA PRO A 166 -2.20 14.04 -6.67
C PRO A 166 -0.77 14.34 -6.20
N VAL A 167 -0.07 13.36 -5.62
CA VAL A 167 1.32 13.54 -5.17
C VAL A 167 2.29 13.66 -6.34
N PHE A 168 2.00 12.99 -7.46
CA PHE A 168 2.85 13.00 -8.64
C PHE A 168 3.01 14.39 -9.28
N SER A 169 2.08 15.30 -9.06
CA SER A 169 2.23 16.70 -9.52
C SER A 169 3.24 17.52 -8.70
N ARG A 170 3.68 17.03 -7.54
CA ARG A 170 4.56 17.75 -6.61
C ARG A 170 5.98 17.19 -6.56
N ILE A 171 6.14 15.91 -6.78
CA ILE A 171 7.44 15.22 -6.74
C ILE A 171 8.24 15.45 -8.03
N GLN A 172 9.52 15.14 -8.02
CA GLN A 172 10.39 15.19 -9.19
C GLN A 172 10.93 13.82 -9.62
N GLY A 173 10.62 12.75 -8.89
CA GLY A 173 10.94 11.38 -9.24
C GLY A 173 10.25 10.40 -8.32
N ALA A 174 10.17 9.12 -8.73
CA ALA A 174 9.51 8.08 -7.96
C ALA A 174 10.31 6.79 -7.92
N VAL A 175 10.30 6.14 -6.75
CA VAL A 175 10.89 4.82 -6.49
C VAL A 175 9.84 3.96 -5.81
N SER A 176 9.62 2.74 -6.28
CA SER A 176 8.75 1.79 -5.59
C SER A 176 9.39 0.41 -5.44
N ASP A 177 9.13 -0.24 -4.30
CA ASP A 177 9.66 -1.58 -4.03
C ASP A 177 8.99 -2.62 -4.93
N ILE A 178 7.68 -2.52 -5.10
CA ILE A 178 6.88 -3.41 -5.92
C ILE A 178 6.33 -2.64 -7.12
N GLY A 179 6.38 -3.27 -8.29
CA GLY A 179 5.82 -2.75 -9.52
C GLY A 179 6.67 -3.09 -10.74
N GLY A 180 6.01 -3.46 -11.82
CA GLY A 180 6.62 -3.63 -13.14
C GLY A 180 6.37 -2.43 -14.04
N ILE A 181 6.74 -2.56 -15.30
CA ILE A 181 6.59 -1.48 -16.31
C ILE A 181 5.15 -1.05 -16.60
N MET A 182 4.17 -1.85 -16.20
CA MET A 182 2.73 -1.58 -16.31
C MET A 182 2.08 -1.27 -14.96
N SER A 183 2.85 -1.11 -13.90
CA SER A 183 2.33 -0.72 -12.58
C SER A 183 1.76 0.69 -12.58
N HIS A 184 0.91 1.00 -11.60
CA HIS A 184 0.34 2.34 -11.43
C HIS A 184 1.44 3.41 -11.33
N ALA A 185 2.48 3.19 -10.53
CA ALA A 185 3.61 4.12 -10.41
C ALA A 185 4.28 4.38 -11.76
N ALA A 186 4.52 3.34 -12.56
CA ALA A 186 5.14 3.45 -13.87
C ALA A 186 4.27 4.25 -14.87
N ILE A 187 2.98 3.97 -14.91
CA ILE A 187 2.03 4.66 -15.80
C ILE A 187 1.94 6.14 -15.45
N VAL A 188 1.67 6.44 -14.18
CA VAL A 188 1.49 7.83 -13.75
C VAL A 188 2.79 8.64 -13.88
N SER A 189 3.95 8.04 -13.57
CA SER A 189 5.24 8.72 -13.77
C SER A 189 5.45 9.11 -15.23
N ARG A 190 5.11 8.26 -16.19
CA ARG A 190 5.17 8.59 -17.63
C ARG A 190 4.20 9.70 -18.01
N GLU A 191 2.99 9.71 -17.47
CA GLU A 191 1.99 10.74 -17.73
C GLU A 191 2.45 12.13 -17.23
N TYR A 192 3.14 12.17 -16.09
CA TYR A 192 3.68 13.40 -15.53
C TYR A 192 5.10 13.73 -16.01
N GLY A 193 5.73 12.87 -16.83
CA GLY A 193 7.11 13.05 -17.31
C GLY A 193 8.15 13.00 -16.19
N LEU A 194 7.91 12.24 -15.14
CA LEU A 194 8.79 12.11 -13.99
C LEU A 194 9.69 10.88 -14.13
N PRO A 195 11.01 10.99 -13.88
CA PRO A 195 11.89 9.83 -13.78
C PRO A 195 11.40 8.86 -12.72
N ALA A 196 11.34 7.57 -13.07
CA ALA A 196 10.88 6.56 -12.12
C ALA A 196 11.58 5.21 -12.29
N VAL A 197 11.88 4.59 -11.14
CA VAL A 197 12.38 3.23 -11.02
C VAL A 197 11.41 2.46 -10.13
N VAL A 198 10.89 1.34 -10.61
CA VAL A 198 9.93 0.52 -9.88
C VAL A 198 10.45 -0.91 -9.72
N GLY A 199 9.93 -1.65 -8.74
CA GLY A 199 10.37 -3.02 -8.52
C GLY A 199 11.77 -3.11 -7.92
N THR A 200 12.15 -2.18 -7.04
CA THR A 200 13.48 -2.19 -6.40
C THR A 200 13.60 -3.21 -5.27
N GLY A 201 12.50 -3.80 -4.83
CA GLY A 201 12.41 -4.81 -3.78
C GLY A 201 12.59 -4.28 -2.36
N PHE A 202 13.52 -3.37 -2.15
CA PHE A 202 13.96 -2.93 -0.80
C PHE A 202 14.19 -1.42 -0.68
N GLY A 203 13.71 -0.60 -1.61
CA GLY A 203 13.91 0.86 -1.59
C GLY A 203 13.50 1.50 -0.27
N THR A 204 12.31 1.14 0.23
CA THR A 204 11.80 1.68 1.52
C THR A 204 12.58 1.23 2.75
N LYS A 205 13.32 0.13 2.67
CA LYS A 205 14.16 -0.37 3.76
C LYS A 205 15.57 0.23 3.75
N ARG A 206 16.06 0.60 2.58
CA ARG A 206 17.44 1.04 2.37
C ARG A 206 17.59 2.55 2.29
N ILE A 207 16.60 3.23 1.75
CA ILE A 207 16.57 4.68 1.67
C ILE A 207 15.89 5.21 2.91
N GLN A 208 16.58 6.08 3.64
CA GLN A 208 16.01 6.76 4.80
C GLN A 208 15.31 8.05 4.38
N ASP A 209 14.27 8.43 5.12
CA ASP A 209 13.57 9.68 4.88
C ASP A 209 14.54 10.86 5.02
N GLY A 210 14.52 11.77 4.05
CA GLY A 210 15.42 12.93 4.00
C GLY A 210 16.80 12.66 3.40
N GLN A 211 17.18 11.43 3.06
CA GLN A 211 18.44 11.17 2.33
C GLN A 211 18.39 11.74 0.92
N ARG A 212 19.55 12.18 0.42
CA ARG A 212 19.66 12.61 -0.97
C ARG A 212 19.81 11.39 -1.88
N VAL A 213 18.96 11.29 -2.89
CA VAL A 213 18.98 10.18 -3.84
C VAL A 213 18.95 10.69 -5.28
N ARG A 214 19.53 9.90 -6.16
CA ARG A 214 19.46 10.07 -7.61
C ARG A 214 18.65 8.91 -8.20
N VAL A 215 17.65 9.24 -8.98
CA VAL A 215 16.81 8.27 -9.69
C VAL A 215 17.13 8.38 -11.17
N ASP A 216 17.66 7.33 -11.76
CA ASP A 216 17.89 7.23 -13.19
C ASP A 216 16.85 6.29 -13.82
N GLY A 217 15.78 6.87 -14.30
CA GLY A 217 14.70 6.16 -14.98
C GLY A 217 15.06 5.66 -16.39
N ASN A 218 16.25 5.96 -16.91
CA ASN A 218 16.71 5.41 -18.19
C ASN A 218 17.37 4.05 -17.97
N SER A 219 18.15 3.91 -16.90
CA SER A 219 18.89 2.69 -16.57
C SER A 219 18.19 1.79 -15.56
N GLY A 220 17.21 2.32 -14.82
CA GLY A 220 16.54 1.60 -13.73
C GLY A 220 17.39 1.53 -12.45
N VAL A 221 18.26 2.53 -12.23
CA VAL A 221 19.15 2.59 -11.07
C VAL A 221 18.75 3.73 -10.14
N VAL A 222 18.77 3.45 -8.85
CA VAL A 222 18.63 4.46 -7.78
C VAL A 222 19.91 4.45 -6.96
N THR A 223 20.54 5.60 -6.83
CA THR A 223 21.78 5.77 -6.05
C THR A 223 21.50 6.63 -4.82
N VAL A 224 21.88 6.16 -3.65
CA VAL A 224 21.91 6.98 -2.43
C VAL A 224 23.17 7.82 -2.49
N LEU A 225 23.01 9.15 -2.50
CA LEU A 225 24.10 10.09 -2.52
C LEU A 225 24.51 10.39 -1.09
N ASP A 226 25.80 10.21 -0.78
CA ASP A 226 26.34 10.59 0.52
C ASP A 226 26.12 12.09 0.76
N THR A 227 25.73 12.42 1.98
CA THR A 227 25.55 13.81 2.45
C THR A 227 26.88 14.50 2.64
#